data_9dbbc79bd6c5dd849178ebd9ca977cb1
#
_entry.id   9dbbc79bd6c5dd849178ebd9ca977cb1
#
_cell.length_a   1.000
_cell.length_b   1.000
_cell.length_c   1.000
_cell.angle_alpha   90.00
_cell.angle_beta   90.00
_cell.angle_gamma   90.00
#
_symmetry.space_group_name_H-M   'P 1'
#
loop_
_entity.id
_entity.type
_entity.pdbx_description
1 polymer ?
#
loop_
_entity_poly.entity_id
_entity_poly.type
_entity_poly.pdbx_seq_one_letter_code
_entity_poly.pdbx_strand_id
1 'polypeptide(L)'
;VKKRLDEENLEYEAYFTQKQGHAAELAHQIAALSIPCTLVVVGGDGTVNEVVNGLVKTVYTHITLGYIPTGSGNDFARGLGLTKDTEKAVEQILAPADIEKMDIGIAQSNGEKRYFLISAGIGFDASICHEALNSGLKDFLNKYHLGKLTYAAIALKQLFLYRPCRVDIRLDRQRICRFPRCFFVAGMNLKYEGGGCKFCPDAEHADGNIHICVAGKLSKLKII
;
A
#
# COMPACT_ATOMS: atom_id res chain seq x y z
N VAL A 1 16.61 11.38 10.23
CA VAL A 1 16.75 9.98 10.69
C VAL A 1 18.19 9.70 11.10
N LYS A 2 19.18 9.68 10.17
CA LYS A 2 20.59 9.36 10.48
C LYS A 2 21.11 10.14 11.68
N LYS A 3 21.00 11.48 11.65
CA LYS A 3 21.43 12.35 12.75
C LYS A 3 20.92 11.89 14.11
N ARG A 4 19.65 11.49 14.19
CA ARG A 4 19.03 11.03 15.43
C ARG A 4 19.58 9.67 15.87
N LEU A 5 19.85 8.75 14.93
CA LEU A 5 20.48 7.46 15.23
C LEU A 5 21.92 7.64 15.74
N ASP A 6 22.65 8.58 15.14
CA ASP A 6 24.03 8.93 15.56
C ASP A 6 24.04 9.55 16.99
N GLU A 7 23.07 10.42 17.31
CA GLU A 7 22.91 11.01 18.64
C GLU A 7 22.63 9.96 19.73
N GLU A 8 21.93 8.88 19.38
CA GLU A 8 21.66 7.76 20.29
C GLU A 8 22.76 6.69 20.29
N ASN A 9 23.86 6.90 19.56
CA ASN A 9 24.97 5.94 19.40
C ASN A 9 24.51 4.55 18.93
N LEU A 10 23.53 4.49 18.05
CA LEU A 10 23.03 3.23 17.50
C LEU A 10 23.81 2.83 16.26
N GLU A 11 24.18 1.56 16.18
CA GLU A 11 24.73 0.98 14.95
C GLU A 11 23.61 0.74 13.94
N TYR A 12 23.80 1.22 12.73
CA TYR A 12 22.85 1.02 11.62
C TYR A 12 23.55 0.95 10.27
N GLU A 13 22.90 0.26 9.34
CA GLU A 13 23.26 0.29 7.92
C GLU A 13 22.17 1.01 7.13
N ALA A 14 22.56 1.82 6.14
CA ALA A 14 21.63 2.59 5.34
C ALA A 14 21.74 2.21 3.87
N TYR A 15 20.63 1.69 3.32
CA TYR A 15 20.51 1.29 1.94
C TYR A 15 19.64 2.28 1.16
N PHE A 16 20.06 2.66 -0.05
CA PHE A 16 19.34 3.57 -0.92
C PHE A 16 18.82 2.84 -2.14
N THR A 17 17.52 2.91 -2.36
CA THR A 17 16.88 2.35 -3.55
C THR A 17 17.25 3.15 -4.79
N GLN A 18 17.52 2.48 -5.92
CA GLN A 18 17.94 3.10 -7.17
C GLN A 18 16.87 3.01 -8.26
N LYS A 19 15.98 2.04 -8.18
CA LYS A 19 14.95 1.75 -9.18
C LYS A 19 13.75 1.08 -8.52
N GLN A 20 12.65 0.99 -9.24
CA GLN A 20 11.50 0.19 -8.83
C GLN A 20 11.91 -1.29 -8.66
N GLY A 21 11.41 -1.93 -7.61
CA GLY A 21 11.75 -3.31 -7.25
C GLY A 21 13.02 -3.45 -6.42
N HIS A 22 13.90 -2.43 -6.35
CA HIS A 22 15.16 -2.53 -5.62
C HIS A 22 14.95 -2.66 -4.10
N ALA A 23 13.88 -2.07 -3.54
CA ALA A 23 13.54 -2.23 -2.13
C ALA A 23 13.21 -3.70 -1.78
N ALA A 24 12.56 -4.43 -2.70
CA ALA A 24 12.28 -5.85 -2.51
C ALA A 24 13.56 -6.71 -2.58
N GLU A 25 14.48 -6.38 -3.48
CA GLU A 25 15.78 -7.06 -3.60
C GLU A 25 16.60 -6.89 -2.31
N LEU A 26 16.71 -5.65 -1.80
CA LEU A 26 17.41 -5.33 -0.55
C LEU A 26 16.78 -6.02 0.66
N ALA A 27 15.46 -5.95 0.78
CA ALA A 27 14.75 -6.59 1.88
C ALA A 27 14.94 -8.12 1.89
N HIS A 28 14.95 -8.74 0.70
CA HIS A 28 15.23 -10.16 0.57
C HIS A 28 16.66 -10.51 0.99
N GLN A 29 17.66 -9.69 0.59
CA GLN A 29 19.05 -9.89 0.99
C GLN A 29 19.24 -9.75 2.50
N ILE A 30 18.65 -8.72 3.12
CA ILE A 30 18.71 -8.49 4.58
C ILE A 30 18.05 -9.68 5.30
N ALA A 31 16.89 -10.11 4.83
CA ALA A 31 16.21 -11.26 5.39
C ALA A 31 17.04 -12.54 5.28
N ALA A 32 17.79 -12.73 4.20
CA ALA A 32 18.66 -13.91 4.00
C ALA A 32 19.80 -14.03 5.01
N LEU A 33 20.16 -12.94 5.68
CA LEU A 33 21.17 -12.97 6.76
C LEU A 33 20.67 -13.70 8.01
N SER A 34 19.37 -13.85 8.16
CA SER A 34 18.71 -14.50 9.32
C SER A 34 19.10 -13.88 10.68
N ILE A 35 19.43 -12.59 10.68
CA ILE A 35 19.80 -11.82 11.87
C ILE A 35 18.57 -11.04 12.34
N PRO A 36 18.17 -11.16 13.63
CA PRO A 36 17.11 -10.33 14.18
C PRO A 36 17.46 -8.83 14.06
N CYS A 37 16.58 -8.07 13.45
CA CYS A 37 16.78 -6.63 13.30
C CYS A 37 15.47 -5.86 13.16
N THR A 38 15.53 -4.54 13.37
CA THR A 38 14.48 -3.61 12.98
C THR A 38 14.80 -3.04 11.61
N LEU A 39 14.00 -3.40 10.61
CA LEU A 39 14.12 -2.85 9.25
C LEU A 39 13.25 -1.62 9.12
N VAL A 40 13.89 -0.44 9.08
CA VAL A 40 13.18 0.84 8.96
C VAL A 40 13.04 1.24 7.50
N VAL A 41 11.81 1.35 7.04
CA VAL A 41 11.48 1.83 5.69
C VAL A 41 11.19 3.32 5.72
N VAL A 42 12.01 4.10 5.03
CA VAL A 42 11.79 5.53 4.80
C VAL A 42 11.28 5.70 3.37
N GLY A 43 10.00 5.96 3.20
CA GLY A 43 9.42 6.01 1.85
C GLY A 43 7.91 6.18 1.83
N GLY A 44 7.30 5.89 0.67
CA GLY A 44 5.85 5.86 0.48
C GLY A 44 5.28 4.44 0.51
N ASP A 45 3.97 4.34 0.25
CA ASP A 45 3.22 3.07 0.22
C ASP A 45 3.83 2.02 -0.73
N GLY A 46 4.34 2.46 -1.89
CA GLY A 46 5.01 1.57 -2.85
C GLY A 46 6.29 0.96 -2.29
N THR A 47 7.11 1.76 -1.58
CA THR A 47 8.38 1.30 -1.01
C THR A 47 8.14 0.26 0.09
N VAL A 48 7.23 0.53 1.02
CA VAL A 48 6.92 -0.44 2.08
C VAL A 48 6.31 -1.72 1.52
N ASN A 49 5.48 -1.62 0.48
CA ASN A 49 4.91 -2.79 -0.18
C ASN A 49 5.99 -3.63 -0.91
N GLU A 50 6.98 -3.00 -1.55
CA GLU A 50 8.13 -3.69 -2.14
C GLU A 50 8.92 -4.43 -1.06
N VAL A 51 9.24 -3.77 0.06
CA VAL A 51 9.98 -4.37 1.18
C VAL A 51 9.26 -5.63 1.67
N VAL A 52 7.96 -5.57 1.92
CA VAL A 52 7.20 -6.75 2.36
C VAL A 52 7.23 -7.86 1.32
N ASN A 53 7.09 -7.54 0.01
CA ASN A 53 7.21 -8.54 -1.05
C ASN A 53 8.64 -9.17 -1.14
N GLY A 54 9.66 -8.49 -0.66
CA GLY A 54 10.99 -9.05 -0.48
C GLY A 54 11.08 -9.97 0.73
N LEU A 55 10.55 -9.54 1.87
CA LEU A 55 10.57 -10.28 3.13
C LEU A 55 9.81 -11.60 3.07
N VAL A 56 8.60 -11.62 2.51
CA VAL A 56 7.73 -12.81 2.49
C VAL A 56 8.22 -13.94 1.58
N LYS A 57 9.27 -13.71 0.77
CA LYS A 57 9.92 -14.78 -0.01
C LYS A 57 10.73 -15.73 0.85
N THR A 58 10.93 -15.38 2.09
CA THR A 58 11.72 -16.11 3.05
C THR A 58 10.90 -16.32 4.33
N VAL A 59 11.13 -17.43 5.03
CA VAL A 59 10.41 -17.74 6.28
C VAL A 59 11.08 -16.98 7.44
N TYR A 60 10.91 -15.65 7.50
CA TYR A 60 11.56 -14.85 8.54
C TYR A 60 10.58 -14.28 9.54
N THR A 61 10.74 -14.74 10.77
CA THR A 61 9.99 -14.25 11.92
C THR A 61 10.77 -13.23 12.78
N HIS A 62 11.98 -12.86 12.34
CA HIS A 62 12.92 -12.12 13.20
C HIS A 62 13.10 -10.65 12.81
N ILE A 63 12.35 -10.17 11.82
CA ILE A 63 12.44 -8.77 11.37
C ILE A 63 11.21 -8.01 11.85
N THR A 64 11.44 -6.97 12.65
CA THR A 64 10.43 -5.97 12.98
C THR A 64 10.48 -4.86 11.94
N LEU A 65 9.32 -4.46 11.41
CA LEU A 65 9.23 -3.40 10.41
C LEU A 65 8.93 -2.06 11.08
N GLY A 66 9.83 -1.09 10.94
CA GLY A 66 9.58 0.31 11.25
C GLY A 66 9.22 1.08 9.97
N TYR A 67 8.35 2.08 10.06
CA TYR A 67 7.94 2.86 8.89
C TYR A 67 7.95 4.37 9.15
N ILE A 68 8.66 5.09 8.30
CA ILE A 68 8.71 6.56 8.28
C ILE A 68 8.09 7.04 6.95
N PRO A 69 6.85 7.58 6.98
CA PRO A 69 6.12 7.94 5.79
C PRO A 69 6.65 9.23 5.16
N THR A 70 7.22 9.13 3.97
CA THR A 70 7.71 10.29 3.19
C THR A 70 7.09 10.36 1.80
N GLY A 71 6.11 9.50 1.50
CA GLY A 71 5.37 9.49 0.24
C GLY A 71 4.27 10.55 0.19
N SER A 72 3.57 10.63 -0.95
CA SER A 72 2.47 11.57 -1.17
C SER A 72 1.13 11.06 -0.61
N GLY A 73 0.85 9.75 -0.64
CA GLY A 73 -0.38 9.12 -0.15
C GLY A 73 -0.29 8.78 1.33
N ASN A 74 0.66 7.93 1.65
CA ASN A 74 0.93 7.39 2.99
C ASN A 74 -0.33 6.75 3.62
N ASP A 75 -1.04 5.96 2.82
CA ASP A 75 -2.27 5.29 3.26
C ASP A 75 -1.96 4.17 4.25
N PHE A 76 -0.78 3.55 4.15
CA PHE A 76 -0.27 2.61 5.13
C PHE A 76 -0.14 3.25 6.52
N ALA A 77 0.56 4.40 6.62
CA ALA A 77 0.68 5.12 7.88
C ALA A 77 -0.68 5.59 8.41
N ARG A 78 -1.54 6.09 7.53
CA ARG A 78 -2.89 6.55 7.90
C ARG A 78 -3.76 5.42 8.42
N GLY A 79 -3.71 4.25 7.79
CA GLY A 79 -4.48 3.07 8.18
C GLY A 79 -4.10 2.55 9.56
N LEU A 80 -2.81 2.62 9.91
CA LEU A 80 -2.26 2.21 11.19
C LEU A 80 -2.21 3.33 12.24
N GLY A 81 -2.66 4.55 11.92
CA GLY A 81 -2.59 5.68 12.85
C GLY A 81 -1.16 6.17 13.14
N LEU A 82 -0.19 5.85 12.28
CA LEU A 82 1.20 6.27 12.46
C LEU A 82 1.36 7.76 12.16
N THR A 83 2.28 8.39 12.88
CA THR A 83 2.59 9.81 12.67
C THR A 83 3.26 10.06 11.31
N LYS A 84 2.98 11.24 10.72
CA LYS A 84 3.66 11.73 9.52
C LYS A 84 4.86 12.62 9.84
N ASP A 85 5.03 12.96 11.10
CA ASP A 85 6.17 13.70 11.59
C ASP A 85 7.36 12.76 11.67
N THR A 86 8.41 13.06 10.91
CA THR A 86 9.59 12.21 10.82
C THR A 86 10.32 12.05 12.15
N GLU A 87 10.40 13.10 12.96
CA GLU A 87 11.10 13.05 14.25
C GLU A 87 10.34 12.15 15.22
N LYS A 88 9.02 12.35 15.34
CA LYS A 88 8.17 11.50 16.18
C LYS A 88 8.15 10.04 15.69
N ALA A 89 8.17 9.82 14.36
CA ALA A 89 8.24 8.47 13.83
C ALA A 89 9.55 7.75 14.22
N VAL A 90 10.67 8.47 14.19
CA VAL A 90 11.96 7.93 14.68
C VAL A 90 11.89 7.62 16.17
N GLU A 91 11.34 8.52 17.00
CA GLU A 91 11.16 8.29 18.44
C GLU A 91 10.31 7.05 18.72
N GLN A 92 9.19 6.88 18.01
CA GLN A 92 8.32 5.70 18.13
C GLN A 92 9.02 4.41 17.72
N ILE A 93 9.92 4.46 16.74
CA ILE A 93 10.69 3.28 16.32
C ILE A 93 11.78 2.93 17.32
N LEU A 94 12.42 3.93 17.93
CA LEU A 94 13.48 3.72 18.92
C LEU A 94 12.94 3.25 20.28
N ALA A 95 11.76 3.72 20.66
CA ALA A 95 11.09 3.36 21.91
C ALA A 95 9.62 2.99 21.62
N PRO A 96 9.37 1.83 20.98
CA PRO A 96 8.02 1.44 20.61
C PRO A 96 7.18 1.17 21.86
N ALA A 97 6.01 1.79 21.93
CA ALA A 97 5.03 1.48 22.99
C ALA A 97 4.43 0.08 22.79
N ASP A 98 4.29 -0.35 21.52
CA ASP A 98 3.79 -1.68 21.15
C ASP A 98 4.36 -2.12 19.80
N ILE A 99 4.41 -3.45 19.60
CA ILE A 99 4.78 -4.10 18.33
C ILE A 99 3.62 -5.01 17.93
N GLU A 100 2.86 -4.56 16.94
CA GLU A 100 1.69 -5.28 16.48
C GLU A 100 2.02 -6.24 15.33
N LYS A 101 1.25 -7.31 15.24
CA LYS A 101 1.22 -8.18 14.06
C LYS A 101 0.17 -7.67 13.10
N MET A 102 0.49 -7.74 11.83
CA MET A 102 -0.38 -7.31 10.76
C MET A 102 -0.60 -8.44 9.76
N ASP A 103 -1.83 -8.59 9.29
CA ASP A 103 -2.15 -9.47 8.19
C ASP A 103 -1.55 -8.96 6.87
N ILE A 104 -1.20 -9.87 5.99
CA ILE A 104 -0.69 -9.56 4.67
C ILE A 104 -1.61 -10.21 3.64
N GLY A 105 -2.24 -9.37 2.80
CA GLY A 105 -3.09 -9.86 1.74
C GLY A 105 -2.29 -10.46 0.59
N ILE A 106 -2.86 -11.46 -0.08
CA ILE A 106 -2.29 -12.09 -1.28
C ILE A 106 -3.23 -11.89 -2.45
N ALA A 107 -2.75 -11.21 -3.49
CA ALA A 107 -3.39 -11.15 -4.80
C ALA A 107 -2.72 -12.16 -5.73
N GLN A 108 -3.52 -13.01 -6.38
CA GLN A 108 -3.02 -14.00 -7.33
C GLN A 108 -3.80 -13.94 -8.63
N SER A 109 -3.09 -13.85 -9.75
CA SER A 109 -3.67 -13.88 -11.10
C SER A 109 -2.68 -14.51 -12.07
N ASN A 110 -3.17 -15.37 -12.97
CA ASN A 110 -2.36 -16.01 -14.03
C ASN A 110 -1.07 -16.69 -13.53
N GLY A 111 -1.09 -17.24 -12.31
CA GLY A 111 0.06 -17.89 -11.70
C GLY A 111 1.02 -16.95 -10.96
N GLU A 112 0.89 -15.67 -11.14
CA GLU A 112 1.66 -14.67 -10.38
C GLU A 112 1.01 -14.36 -9.04
N LYS A 113 1.83 -14.23 -8.00
CA LYS A 113 1.44 -13.82 -6.64
C LYS A 113 2.07 -12.50 -6.28
N ARG A 114 1.27 -11.62 -5.68
CA ARG A 114 1.71 -10.37 -5.09
C ARG A 114 1.13 -10.20 -3.70
N TYR A 115 1.94 -9.75 -2.77
CA TYR A 115 1.49 -9.44 -1.42
C TYR A 115 1.15 -7.95 -1.34
N PHE A 116 0.14 -7.64 -0.54
CA PHE A 116 -0.27 -6.25 -0.34
C PHE A 116 -0.56 -5.98 1.13
N LEU A 117 -0.24 -4.77 1.56
CA LEU A 117 -0.46 -4.29 2.92
C LEU A 117 -1.74 -3.47 3.05
N ILE A 118 -2.11 -2.75 2.01
CA ILE A 118 -3.23 -1.79 2.00
C ILE A 118 -4.43 -2.43 1.31
N SER A 119 -4.31 -2.66 0.02
CA SER A 119 -5.39 -3.14 -0.83
C SER A 119 -4.88 -3.79 -2.11
N ALA A 120 -5.74 -4.57 -2.75
CA ALA A 120 -5.58 -5.01 -4.13
C ALA A 120 -6.93 -4.95 -4.85
N GLY A 121 -6.98 -4.22 -5.96
CA GLY A 121 -8.21 -3.95 -6.68
C GLY A 121 -8.15 -4.32 -8.16
N ILE A 122 -9.34 -4.47 -8.74
CA ILE A 122 -9.56 -4.63 -10.17
C ILE A 122 -10.64 -3.66 -10.66
N GLY A 123 -10.54 -3.24 -11.91
CA GLY A 123 -11.53 -2.39 -12.55
C GLY A 123 -11.12 -0.91 -12.60
N PHE A 124 -12.05 -0.01 -12.35
CA PHE A 124 -11.87 1.43 -12.46
C PHE A 124 -10.69 1.94 -11.63
N ASP A 125 -10.59 1.51 -10.38
CA ASP A 125 -9.51 1.88 -9.47
C ASP A 125 -8.14 1.45 -10.01
N ALA A 126 -7.98 0.18 -10.38
CA ALA A 126 -6.76 -0.32 -10.99
C ALA A 126 -6.40 0.43 -12.29
N SER A 127 -7.39 0.88 -13.07
CA SER A 127 -7.15 1.64 -14.30
C SER A 127 -6.57 3.03 -14.02
N ILE A 128 -6.99 3.68 -12.93
CA ILE A 128 -6.41 4.96 -12.49
C ILE A 128 -4.96 4.77 -12.09
N CYS A 129 -4.67 3.76 -11.26
CA CYS A 129 -3.32 3.45 -10.81
C CYS A 129 -2.40 3.13 -12.00
N HIS A 130 -2.86 2.32 -12.94
CA HIS A 130 -2.10 1.95 -14.13
C HIS A 130 -1.79 3.17 -15.01
N GLU A 131 -2.78 4.05 -15.26
CA GLU A 131 -2.56 5.27 -16.03
C GLU A 131 -1.63 6.24 -15.30
N ALA A 132 -1.79 6.40 -13.97
CA ALA A 132 -0.94 7.26 -13.17
C ALA A 132 0.53 6.81 -13.15
N LEU A 133 0.79 5.51 -13.21
CA LEU A 133 2.15 4.96 -13.27
C LEU A 133 2.79 5.11 -14.65
N ASN A 134 2.00 5.00 -15.72
CA ASN A 134 2.50 5.00 -17.10
C ASN A 134 2.44 6.37 -17.79
N SER A 135 1.73 7.34 -17.22
CA SER A 135 1.64 8.67 -17.81
C SER A 135 2.81 9.55 -17.35
N GLY A 136 3.58 10.10 -18.28
CA GLY A 136 4.58 11.15 -18.01
C GLY A 136 3.97 12.42 -17.38
N LEU A 137 2.66 12.45 -17.24
CA LEU A 137 1.88 13.50 -16.58
C LEU A 137 2.22 13.60 -15.08
N LYS A 138 2.54 12.45 -14.43
CA LYS A 138 2.96 12.40 -13.02
C LYS A 138 4.25 13.17 -12.80
N ASP A 139 5.25 12.98 -13.66
CA ASP A 139 6.55 13.65 -13.54
C ASP A 139 6.42 15.14 -13.84
N PHE A 140 5.60 15.51 -14.83
CA PHE A 140 5.33 16.89 -15.17
C PHE A 140 4.61 17.66 -14.05
N LEU A 141 3.59 17.07 -13.43
CA LEU A 141 2.78 17.73 -12.41
C LEU A 141 3.40 17.67 -11.01
N ASN A 142 4.23 16.67 -10.72
CA ASN A 142 5.04 16.64 -9.49
C ASN A 142 6.03 17.81 -9.47
N LYS A 143 6.57 18.21 -10.63
CA LYS A 143 7.44 19.39 -10.77
C LYS A 143 6.74 20.70 -10.33
N TYR A 144 5.41 20.74 -10.38
CA TYR A 144 4.61 21.90 -10.00
C TYR A 144 3.84 21.71 -8.69
N HIS A 145 4.17 20.69 -7.87
CA HIS A 145 3.47 20.34 -6.62
C HIS A 145 1.96 20.08 -6.78
N LEU A 146 1.51 19.73 -7.99
CA LEU A 146 0.10 19.50 -8.35
C LEU A 146 -0.28 18.00 -8.34
N GLY A 147 0.50 17.15 -7.68
CA GLY A 147 0.31 15.68 -7.69
C GLY A 147 -1.11 15.21 -7.34
N LYS A 148 -1.79 15.85 -6.38
CA LYS A 148 -3.18 15.50 -6.03
C LYS A 148 -4.17 15.82 -7.15
N LEU A 149 -3.97 16.94 -7.87
CA LEU A 149 -4.81 17.33 -9.00
C LEU A 149 -4.64 16.38 -10.19
N THR A 150 -3.45 15.78 -10.33
CA THR A 150 -3.19 14.78 -11.37
C THR A 150 -4.07 13.55 -11.18
N TYR A 151 -4.10 12.99 -9.98
CA TYR A 151 -4.94 11.84 -9.69
C TYR A 151 -6.43 12.15 -9.90
N ALA A 152 -6.88 13.33 -9.50
CA ALA A 152 -8.26 13.77 -9.72
C ALA A 152 -8.59 13.90 -11.22
N ALA A 153 -7.69 14.46 -12.02
CA ALA A 153 -7.88 14.60 -13.47
C ALA A 153 -7.88 13.23 -14.18
N ILE A 154 -6.97 12.33 -13.80
CA ILE A 154 -6.94 10.96 -14.33
C ILE A 154 -8.20 10.20 -13.92
N ALA A 155 -8.62 10.31 -12.66
CA ALA A 155 -9.84 9.67 -12.16
C ALA A 155 -11.07 10.16 -12.93
N LEU A 156 -11.19 11.47 -13.16
CA LEU A 156 -12.29 12.05 -13.93
C LEU A 156 -12.29 11.57 -15.37
N LYS A 157 -11.13 11.59 -16.05
CA LYS A 157 -10.97 11.07 -17.41
C LYS A 157 -11.38 9.61 -17.49
N GLN A 158 -10.83 8.77 -16.59
CA GLN A 158 -11.13 7.34 -16.55
C GLN A 158 -12.62 7.09 -16.23
N LEU A 159 -13.23 7.88 -15.37
CA LEU A 159 -14.65 7.76 -15.06
C LEU A 159 -15.54 7.91 -16.30
N PHE A 160 -15.21 8.82 -17.21
CA PHE A 160 -15.93 8.99 -18.47
C PHE A 160 -15.70 7.82 -19.44
N LEU A 161 -14.47 7.33 -19.52
CA LEU A 161 -14.08 6.27 -20.47
C LEU A 161 -14.45 4.87 -19.98
N TYR A 162 -14.43 4.65 -18.66
CA TYR A 162 -14.64 3.32 -18.10
C TYR A 162 -16.06 2.80 -18.30
N ARG A 163 -16.16 1.56 -18.73
CA ARG A 163 -17.42 0.83 -18.89
C ARG A 163 -17.50 -0.25 -17.81
N PRO A 164 -18.48 -0.15 -16.89
CA PRO A 164 -18.65 -1.18 -15.88
C PRO A 164 -18.98 -2.52 -16.51
N CYS A 165 -18.38 -3.57 -15.98
CA CYS A 165 -18.58 -4.94 -16.45
C CYS A 165 -19.36 -5.78 -15.42
N ARG A 166 -19.78 -6.98 -15.82
CA ARG A 166 -20.32 -7.96 -14.90
C ARG A 166 -19.19 -8.61 -14.12
N VAL A 167 -19.37 -8.73 -12.80
CA VAL A 167 -18.44 -9.39 -11.89
C VAL A 167 -19.20 -10.37 -11.01
N ASP A 168 -18.70 -11.59 -10.90
CA ASP A 168 -19.17 -12.61 -9.94
C ASP A 168 -18.03 -12.79 -8.90
N ILE A 169 -18.31 -12.51 -7.64
CA ILE A 169 -17.35 -12.61 -6.53
C ILE A 169 -17.71 -13.83 -5.71
N ARG A 170 -16.75 -14.72 -5.51
CA ARG A 170 -16.90 -15.87 -4.61
C ARG A 170 -16.18 -15.59 -3.30
N LEU A 171 -16.91 -15.52 -2.21
CA LEU A 171 -16.40 -15.31 -0.86
C LEU A 171 -16.30 -16.67 -0.16
N ASP A 172 -15.15 -16.94 0.45
CA ASP A 172 -14.85 -18.12 1.28
C ASP A 172 -15.28 -19.47 0.66
N ARG A 173 -15.23 -19.55 -0.68
CA ARG A 173 -15.66 -20.71 -1.46
C ARG A 173 -17.16 -21.07 -1.38
N GLN A 174 -17.95 -20.34 -0.61
CA GLN A 174 -19.36 -20.66 -0.32
C GLN A 174 -20.32 -19.66 -0.93
N ARG A 175 -20.12 -18.36 -0.71
CA ARG A 175 -21.04 -17.32 -1.12
C ARG A 175 -20.64 -16.72 -2.48
N ILE A 176 -21.58 -16.70 -3.41
CA ILE A 176 -21.42 -16.02 -4.70
C ILE A 176 -22.27 -14.74 -4.70
N CYS A 177 -21.60 -13.61 -4.86
CA CYS A 177 -22.23 -12.31 -5.04
C CYS A 177 -22.10 -11.90 -6.50
N ARG A 178 -23.21 -11.53 -7.17
CA ARG A 178 -23.25 -11.19 -8.60
C ARG A 178 -23.57 -9.73 -8.80
N PHE A 179 -22.70 -9.04 -9.52
CA PHE A 179 -22.82 -7.63 -9.85
C PHE A 179 -22.89 -7.45 -11.36
N PRO A 180 -24.10 -7.24 -11.92
CA PRO A 180 -24.25 -7.11 -13.40
C PRO A 180 -23.58 -5.86 -13.96
N ARG A 181 -23.34 -4.85 -13.14
CA ARG A 181 -22.59 -3.63 -13.45
C ARG A 181 -21.71 -3.29 -12.24
N CYS A 182 -20.42 -3.47 -12.42
CA CYS A 182 -19.42 -3.21 -11.39
C CYS A 182 -18.34 -2.28 -11.96
N PHE A 183 -18.01 -1.23 -11.23
CA PHE A 183 -16.92 -0.32 -11.59
C PHE A 183 -15.59 -0.83 -11.07
N PHE A 184 -15.54 -1.24 -9.82
CA PHE A 184 -14.34 -1.86 -9.23
C PHE A 184 -14.70 -2.80 -8.09
N VAL A 185 -13.76 -3.68 -7.80
CA VAL A 185 -13.71 -4.52 -6.61
C VAL A 185 -12.33 -4.38 -6.02
N ALA A 186 -12.26 -4.10 -4.72
CA ALA A 186 -11.01 -4.04 -3.98
C ALA A 186 -11.09 -4.93 -2.75
N GLY A 187 -10.05 -5.76 -2.56
CA GLY A 187 -9.78 -6.43 -1.30
C GLY A 187 -8.96 -5.50 -0.42
N MET A 188 -9.51 -5.11 0.71
CA MET A 188 -8.94 -4.11 1.62
C MET A 188 -8.42 -4.78 2.88
N ASN A 189 -7.19 -4.49 3.23
CA ASN A 189 -6.57 -4.85 4.50
C ASN A 189 -6.55 -3.64 5.47
N LEU A 190 -6.57 -2.44 4.91
CA LEU A 190 -6.67 -1.16 5.63
C LEU A 190 -7.87 -0.35 5.18
N LYS A 191 -8.25 0.62 6.01
CA LYS A 191 -9.43 1.47 5.82
C LYS A 191 -9.31 2.44 4.64
N TYR A 192 -8.08 2.85 4.32
CA TYR A 192 -7.80 3.95 3.38
C TYR A 192 -7.04 3.48 2.15
N GLU A 193 -7.34 4.10 1.02
CA GLU A 193 -6.66 3.91 -0.26
C GLU A 193 -6.73 5.20 -1.09
N GLY A 194 -5.87 5.34 -2.09
CA GLY A 194 -5.90 6.43 -3.06
C GLY A 194 -5.56 7.81 -2.46
N GLY A 195 -4.74 7.85 -1.41
CA GLY A 195 -4.29 9.10 -0.78
C GLY A 195 -5.27 9.66 0.26
N GLY A 196 -6.02 8.79 0.92
CA GLY A 196 -6.87 9.11 2.08
C GLY A 196 -8.35 8.90 1.88
N CYS A 197 -8.77 8.31 0.78
CA CYS A 197 -10.17 7.92 0.59
C CYS A 197 -10.48 6.71 1.48
N LYS A 198 -11.52 6.83 2.30
CA LYS A 198 -11.93 5.78 3.24
C LYS A 198 -12.85 4.78 2.55
N PHE A 199 -12.28 3.86 1.77
CA PHE A 199 -13.04 2.89 0.98
C PHE A 199 -13.69 1.80 1.82
N CYS A 200 -13.05 1.38 2.91
CA CYS A 200 -13.55 0.31 3.75
C CYS A 200 -13.42 0.69 5.24
N PRO A 201 -14.40 1.43 5.79
CA PRO A 201 -14.33 1.96 7.16
C PRO A 201 -14.13 0.90 8.25
N ASP A 202 -14.63 -0.30 7.99
CA ASP A 202 -14.64 -1.41 8.95
C ASP A 202 -13.46 -2.37 8.76
N ALA A 203 -12.52 -2.07 7.84
CA ALA A 203 -11.35 -2.92 7.64
C ALA A 203 -10.41 -2.86 8.86
N GLU A 204 -9.98 -4.02 9.30
CA GLU A 204 -9.09 -4.24 10.44
C GLU A 204 -7.86 -4.99 9.93
N HIS A 205 -6.67 -4.51 10.26
CA HIS A 205 -5.40 -5.03 9.72
C HIS A 205 -4.87 -6.30 10.40
N ALA A 206 -5.54 -6.80 11.44
CA ALA A 206 -5.08 -7.92 12.24
C ALA A 206 -6.22 -8.87 12.67
N ASP A 207 -7.30 -8.93 11.88
CA ASP A 207 -8.48 -9.76 12.18
C ASP A 207 -8.53 -11.07 11.36
N GLY A 208 -7.51 -11.33 10.54
CA GLY A 208 -7.42 -12.50 9.67
C GLY A 208 -8.34 -12.45 8.44
N ASN A 209 -8.94 -11.28 8.14
CA ASN A 209 -9.88 -11.11 7.05
C ASN A 209 -9.40 -10.11 6.00
N ILE A 210 -9.84 -10.31 4.77
CA ILE A 210 -9.80 -9.30 3.72
C ILE A 210 -11.20 -8.76 3.49
N HIS A 211 -11.38 -7.48 3.73
CA HIS A 211 -12.65 -6.79 3.53
C HIS A 211 -12.86 -6.44 2.06
N ILE A 212 -14.02 -6.76 1.51
CA ILE A 212 -14.30 -6.56 0.08
C ILE A 212 -15.13 -5.30 -0.13
N CYS A 213 -14.55 -4.30 -0.77
CA CYS A 213 -15.23 -3.11 -1.25
C CYS A 213 -15.67 -3.30 -2.70
N VAL A 214 -16.96 -3.04 -2.99
CA VAL A 214 -17.53 -3.21 -4.33
C VAL A 214 -18.30 -1.98 -4.77
N ALA A 215 -17.89 -1.34 -5.83
CA ALA A 215 -18.63 -0.27 -6.49
C ALA A 215 -19.56 -0.84 -7.57
N GLY A 216 -20.69 -1.40 -7.14
CA GLY A 216 -21.72 -1.97 -8.01
C GLY A 216 -22.94 -1.05 -8.16
N LYS A 217 -23.60 -1.07 -9.32
CA LYS A 217 -24.87 -0.32 -9.61
C LYS A 217 -24.84 1.19 -9.30
N LEU A 218 -23.68 1.80 -9.23
CA LEU A 218 -23.55 3.22 -9.02
C LEU A 218 -23.67 4.00 -10.34
N SER A 219 -24.18 5.23 -10.27
CA SER A 219 -24.02 6.17 -11.38
C SER A 219 -22.62 6.75 -11.33
N LYS A 220 -22.06 7.17 -12.48
CA LYS A 220 -20.74 7.79 -12.54
C LYS A 220 -20.60 8.99 -11.60
N LEU A 221 -21.68 9.76 -11.39
CA LEU A 221 -21.73 10.91 -10.49
C LEU A 221 -21.69 10.54 -9.00
N LYS A 222 -21.95 9.27 -8.63
CA LYS A 222 -21.87 8.81 -7.23
C LYS A 222 -20.51 8.20 -6.87
N ILE A 223 -19.61 8.12 -7.84
CA ILE A 223 -18.25 7.61 -7.64
C ILE A 223 -17.28 8.74 -7.33
N ILE A 224 -17.63 9.98 -7.72
CA ILE A 224 -16.94 11.23 -7.34
C ILE A 224 -17.43 11.72 -5.99
#